data_357df77d05d0f1960f4fc95601cd4c23
#
_entry.id   357df77d05d0f1960f4fc95601cd4c23
#
_cell.length_a   1.000
_cell.length_b   1.000
_cell.length_c   1.000
_cell.angle_alpha   90.00
_cell.angle_beta   90.00
_cell.angle_gamma   90.00
#
_symmetry.space_group_name_H-M   'P 1'
#
loop_
_entity.id
_entity.type
_entity.pdbx_description
1 polymer ?
#
loop_
_entity_poly.entity_id
_entity_poly.type
_entity_poly.pdbx_seq_one_letter_code
_entity_poly.pdbx_strand_id
1 'polypeptide(L)'
;MITKKRSISFLEKQEVEKIIAGIKPEGSRNLRDRALIEVLFSTGMRISEALALTADEMIPLLDEAGTSEFPIIGKGGWQRVIYFSPKAKQAIWAWLELNKDELLFPITPRCAQKMVIKRAKAAGITKRVSPHVFRHSLATDLLKRGVDIAFVSKFLGHRSLNNTMIYSHIVSPQLKEIHKKLYK
;
A
#
# COMPACT_ATOMS: atom_id res chain seq x y z
N MET A 1 23.15 12.04 24.57
CA MET A 1 23.19 11.19 23.37
C MET A 1 21.91 11.43 22.56
N ILE A 2 22.00 12.09 21.42
CA ILE A 2 20.85 12.32 20.54
C ILE A 2 20.65 11.02 19.78
N THR A 3 19.64 10.23 20.15
CA THR A 3 19.24 9.04 19.42
C THR A 3 18.86 9.46 18.00
N LYS A 4 19.66 9.07 17.01
CA LYS A 4 19.39 9.28 15.59
C LYS A 4 17.99 8.74 15.29
N LYS A 5 16.99 9.63 15.16
CA LYS A 5 15.63 9.28 14.75
C LYS A 5 15.76 8.55 13.41
N ARG A 6 15.46 7.25 13.38
CA ARG A 6 15.46 6.48 12.13
C ARG A 6 14.45 7.15 11.18
N SER A 7 14.96 7.78 10.14
CA SER A 7 14.09 8.31 9.09
C SER A 7 13.31 7.14 8.48
N ILE A 8 11.99 7.26 8.46
CA ILE A 8 11.13 6.24 7.87
C ILE A 8 11.32 6.32 6.36
N SER A 9 11.78 5.22 5.77
CA SER A 9 11.87 5.11 4.33
C SER A 9 10.45 5.02 3.74
N PHE A 10 10.14 5.88 2.79
CA PHE A 10 8.94 5.80 1.98
C PHE A 10 9.28 6.05 0.51
N LEU A 11 8.41 5.59 -0.38
CA LEU A 11 8.48 5.82 -1.81
C LEU A 11 7.52 6.95 -2.19
N GLU A 12 7.97 7.84 -3.04
CA GLU A 12 7.06 8.77 -3.71
C GLU A 12 6.18 7.98 -4.69
N LYS A 13 5.00 8.52 -5.01
CA LYS A 13 4.06 7.88 -5.93
C LYS A 13 4.72 7.50 -7.26
N GLN A 14 5.54 8.40 -7.83
CA GLN A 14 6.28 8.16 -9.07
C GLN A 14 7.28 7.00 -8.95
N GLU A 15 7.88 6.79 -7.77
CA GLU A 15 8.79 5.65 -7.55
C GLU A 15 8.03 4.33 -7.52
N VAL A 16 6.82 4.30 -6.93
CA VAL A 16 5.95 3.12 -6.96
C VAL A 16 5.50 2.84 -8.40
N GLU A 17 5.04 3.86 -9.12
CA GLU A 17 4.64 3.73 -10.52
C GLU A 17 5.80 3.23 -11.40
N LYS A 18 7.03 3.69 -11.14
CA LYS A 18 8.24 3.21 -11.83
C LYS A 18 8.52 1.73 -11.55
N ILE A 19 8.33 1.27 -10.31
CA ILE A 19 8.46 -0.16 -9.96
C ILE A 19 7.44 -0.98 -10.75
N ILE A 20 6.18 -0.55 -10.78
CA ILE A 20 5.09 -1.26 -11.45
C ILE A 20 5.31 -1.28 -12.96
N ALA A 21 5.67 -0.15 -13.57
CA ALA A 21 5.95 -0.03 -15.00
C ALA A 21 7.14 -0.91 -15.44
N GLY A 22 8.12 -1.14 -14.56
CA GLY A 22 9.24 -2.03 -14.81
C GLY A 22 8.88 -3.52 -14.79
N ILE A 23 7.64 -3.89 -14.45
CA ILE A 23 7.17 -5.27 -14.46
C ILE A 23 6.41 -5.51 -15.77
N LYS A 24 6.99 -6.30 -16.69
CA LYS A 24 6.32 -6.68 -17.93
C LYS A 24 4.99 -7.38 -17.63
N PRO A 25 3.89 -7.04 -18.32
CA PRO A 25 2.57 -7.62 -18.06
C PRO A 25 2.42 -9.01 -18.69
N GLU A 26 3.41 -9.85 -18.58
CA GLU A 26 3.51 -11.17 -19.20
C GLU A 26 3.99 -12.21 -18.21
N GLY A 27 3.37 -13.39 -18.25
CA GLY A 27 3.72 -14.54 -17.43
C GLY A 27 3.22 -14.45 -15.99
N SER A 28 2.84 -15.59 -15.43
CA SER A 28 2.17 -15.71 -14.14
C SER A 28 2.88 -14.99 -12.99
N ARG A 29 4.20 -15.12 -12.92
CA ARG A 29 4.99 -14.47 -11.86
C ARG A 29 4.94 -12.94 -11.93
N ASN A 30 5.02 -12.37 -13.12
CA ASN A 30 4.99 -10.92 -13.30
C ASN A 30 3.60 -10.35 -13.01
N LEU A 31 2.54 -10.99 -13.50
CA LEU A 31 1.15 -10.59 -13.23
C LEU A 31 0.86 -10.63 -11.74
N ARG A 32 1.24 -11.71 -11.04
CA ARG A 32 1.11 -11.82 -9.59
C ARG A 32 1.87 -10.71 -8.85
N ASP A 33 3.15 -10.50 -9.21
CA ASP A 33 4.01 -9.52 -8.54
C ASP A 33 3.47 -8.11 -8.73
N ARG A 34 2.96 -7.78 -9.93
CA ARG A 34 2.32 -6.52 -10.24
C ARG A 34 1.04 -6.33 -9.43
N ALA A 35 0.16 -7.33 -9.43
CA ALA A 35 -1.08 -7.29 -8.65
C ALA A 35 -0.82 -7.10 -7.15
N LEU A 36 0.13 -7.83 -6.57
CA LEU A 36 0.47 -7.69 -5.16
C LEU A 36 1.00 -6.29 -4.83
N ILE A 37 1.85 -5.70 -5.67
CA ILE A 37 2.38 -4.34 -5.44
C ILE A 37 1.25 -3.30 -5.55
N GLU A 38 0.38 -3.39 -6.54
CA GLU A 38 -0.79 -2.51 -6.69
C GLU A 38 -1.72 -2.62 -5.48
N VAL A 39 -1.99 -3.83 -4.99
CA VAL A 39 -2.81 -4.06 -3.79
C VAL A 39 -2.15 -3.42 -2.56
N LEU A 40 -0.87 -3.68 -2.31
CA LEU A 40 -0.18 -3.14 -1.14
C LEU A 40 -0.18 -1.60 -1.12
N PHE A 41 0.01 -0.96 -2.28
CA PHE A 41 0.04 0.49 -2.39
C PHE A 41 -1.37 1.10 -2.37
N SER A 42 -2.34 0.49 -3.05
CA SER A 42 -3.72 0.98 -3.09
C SER A 42 -4.41 0.92 -1.74
N THR A 43 -4.25 -0.19 -1.03
CA THR A 43 -5.02 -0.50 0.19
C THR A 43 -4.29 -0.19 1.49
N GLY A 44 -2.97 -0.09 1.45
CA GLY A 44 -2.13 0.00 2.64
C GLY A 44 -2.22 -1.21 3.57
N MET A 45 -2.64 -2.38 3.08
CA MET A 45 -2.71 -3.63 3.85
C MET A 45 -1.34 -4.03 4.41
N ARG A 46 -1.35 -4.78 5.51
CA ARG A 46 -0.18 -5.54 5.94
C ARG A 46 0.04 -6.70 4.98
N ILE A 47 1.29 -7.10 4.79
CA ILE A 47 1.58 -8.24 3.91
C ILE A 47 0.82 -9.51 4.30
N SER A 48 0.67 -9.79 5.60
CA SER A 48 -0.10 -10.94 6.08
C SER A 48 -1.59 -10.85 5.74
N GLU A 49 -2.17 -9.65 5.71
CA GLU A 49 -3.55 -9.42 5.32
C GLU A 49 -3.71 -9.62 3.80
N ALA A 50 -2.79 -9.09 3.01
CA ALA A 50 -2.82 -9.26 1.55
C ALA A 50 -2.64 -10.72 1.12
N LEU A 51 -1.79 -11.49 1.81
CA LEU A 51 -1.56 -12.91 1.50
C LEU A 51 -2.66 -13.84 2.04
N ALA A 52 -3.58 -13.34 2.85
CA ALA A 52 -4.74 -14.09 3.32
C ALA A 52 -5.98 -13.91 2.41
N LEU A 53 -5.93 -13.01 1.43
CA LEU A 53 -7.02 -12.82 0.48
C LEU A 53 -7.19 -14.07 -0.39
N THR A 54 -8.44 -14.45 -0.65
CA THR A 54 -8.78 -15.55 -1.58
C THR A 54 -9.18 -14.99 -2.95
N ALA A 55 -9.06 -15.82 -3.97
CA ALA A 55 -9.49 -15.46 -5.33
C ALA A 55 -10.99 -15.17 -5.37
N ASP A 56 -11.81 -16.00 -4.72
CA ASP A 56 -13.26 -15.89 -4.70
C ASP A 56 -13.76 -14.59 -4.03
N GLU A 57 -13.07 -14.12 -2.97
CA GLU A 57 -13.40 -12.84 -2.34
C GLU A 57 -13.18 -11.65 -3.27
N MET A 58 -12.27 -11.76 -4.24
CA MET A 58 -11.91 -10.65 -5.12
C MET A 58 -12.83 -10.56 -6.34
N ILE A 59 -13.38 -11.67 -6.84
CA ILE A 59 -14.19 -11.70 -8.06
C ILE A 59 -15.35 -10.69 -8.03
N PRO A 60 -16.18 -10.61 -6.96
CA PRO A 60 -17.29 -9.66 -6.90
C PRO A 60 -16.86 -8.19 -6.97
N LEU A 61 -15.65 -7.88 -6.48
CA LEU A 61 -15.14 -6.51 -6.45
C LEU A 61 -14.67 -6.01 -7.81
N LEU A 62 -14.34 -6.94 -8.72
CA LEU A 62 -13.77 -6.59 -10.01
C LEU A 62 -14.82 -6.04 -10.98
N ASP A 63 -16.09 -6.43 -10.81
CA ASP A 63 -17.20 -5.99 -11.66
C ASP A 63 -17.70 -4.58 -11.30
N GLU A 64 -17.33 -4.07 -10.11
CA GLU A 64 -17.72 -2.73 -9.69
C GLU A 64 -16.94 -1.66 -10.45
N ALA A 65 -17.64 -0.62 -10.93
CA ALA A 65 -16.98 0.53 -11.52
C ALA A 65 -16.23 1.36 -10.47
N GLY A 66 -15.06 1.88 -10.83
CA GLY A 66 -14.28 2.77 -9.96
C GLY A 66 -13.55 2.07 -8.81
N THR A 67 -13.60 2.65 -7.63
CA THR A 67 -12.98 2.14 -6.40
C THR A 67 -13.96 1.23 -5.66
N SER A 68 -13.52 0.02 -5.28
CA SER A 68 -14.34 -0.93 -4.52
C SER A 68 -13.93 -0.98 -3.06
N GLU A 69 -14.91 -1.15 -2.18
CA GLU A 69 -14.75 -1.29 -0.74
C GLU A 69 -14.65 -2.75 -0.36
N PHE A 70 -13.77 -3.08 0.58
CA PHE A 70 -13.62 -4.43 1.09
C PHE A 70 -13.41 -4.42 2.61
N PRO A 71 -14.25 -5.10 3.39
CA PRO A 71 -14.06 -5.23 4.82
C PRO A 71 -12.97 -6.26 5.12
N ILE A 72 -12.00 -5.89 5.97
CA ILE A 72 -11.01 -6.83 6.47
C ILE A 72 -10.96 -6.86 7.99
N ILE A 73 -10.60 -8.02 8.52
CA ILE A 73 -10.34 -8.22 9.94
C ILE A 73 -8.84 -8.16 10.17
N GLY A 74 -8.39 -7.11 10.84
CA GLY A 74 -6.99 -6.94 11.17
C GLY A 74 -6.57 -7.70 12.44
N LYS A 75 -5.28 -7.60 12.78
CA LYS A 75 -4.73 -8.23 13.99
C LYS A 75 -5.52 -7.82 15.25
N GLY A 76 -6.07 -8.84 15.95
CA GLY A 76 -6.86 -8.67 17.18
C GLY A 76 -8.34 -8.38 16.95
N GLY A 77 -8.91 -8.83 15.83
CA GLY A 77 -10.35 -8.81 15.57
C GLY A 77 -10.92 -7.43 15.14
N TRP A 78 -10.07 -6.42 14.92
CA TRP A 78 -10.55 -5.11 14.49
C TRP A 78 -10.91 -5.11 13.01
N GLN A 79 -12.17 -4.77 12.73
CA GLN A 79 -12.65 -4.59 11.37
C GLN A 79 -12.30 -3.20 10.85
N ARG A 80 -11.92 -3.11 9.58
CA ARG A 80 -11.82 -1.88 8.82
C ARG A 80 -12.15 -2.12 7.36
N VAL A 81 -12.55 -1.06 6.68
CA VAL A 81 -12.74 -1.07 5.23
C VAL A 81 -11.43 -0.65 4.55
N ILE A 82 -11.07 -1.34 3.51
CA ILE A 82 -9.99 -0.97 2.59
C ILE A 82 -10.57 -0.67 1.21
N TYR A 83 -9.79 0.02 0.38
CA TYR A 83 -10.25 0.49 -0.91
C TYR A 83 -9.30 0.02 -2.00
N PHE A 84 -9.84 -0.73 -2.97
CA PHE A 84 -9.10 -1.13 -4.15
C PHE A 84 -9.23 -0.09 -5.25
N SER A 85 -8.11 0.44 -5.73
CA SER A 85 -8.11 1.34 -6.88
C SER A 85 -8.44 0.59 -8.17
N PRO A 86 -8.92 1.29 -9.24
CA PRO A 86 -9.13 0.68 -10.55
C PRO A 86 -7.88 -0.03 -11.09
N LYS A 87 -6.69 0.53 -10.86
CA LYS A 87 -5.41 -0.09 -11.26
C LYS A 87 -5.14 -1.40 -10.53
N ALA A 88 -5.43 -1.44 -9.21
CA ALA A 88 -5.28 -2.66 -8.42
C ALA A 88 -6.25 -3.75 -8.90
N LYS A 89 -7.52 -3.39 -9.18
CA LYS A 89 -8.51 -4.34 -9.71
C LYS A 89 -8.11 -4.89 -11.07
N GLN A 90 -7.68 -4.03 -11.98
CA GLN A 90 -7.19 -4.45 -13.29
C GLN A 90 -6.00 -5.42 -13.19
N ALA A 91 -5.07 -5.15 -12.28
CA ALA A 91 -3.92 -6.02 -12.06
C ALA A 91 -4.32 -7.37 -11.44
N ILE A 92 -5.29 -7.36 -10.51
CA ILE A 92 -5.87 -8.58 -9.94
C ILE A 92 -6.57 -9.41 -11.02
N TRP A 93 -7.39 -8.77 -11.85
CA TRP A 93 -8.09 -9.44 -12.94
C TRP A 93 -7.12 -10.19 -13.86
N ALA A 94 -6.11 -9.48 -14.38
CA ALA A 94 -5.10 -10.08 -15.25
C ALA A 94 -4.32 -11.22 -14.58
N TRP A 95 -4.17 -11.19 -13.26
CA TRP A 95 -3.55 -12.28 -12.50
C TRP A 95 -4.48 -13.46 -12.30
N LEU A 96 -5.76 -13.22 -12.02
CA LEU A 96 -6.75 -14.29 -11.77
C LEU A 96 -6.94 -15.22 -12.97
N GLU A 97 -6.77 -14.74 -14.20
CA GLU A 97 -6.81 -15.59 -15.40
C GLU A 97 -5.79 -16.74 -15.37
N LEU A 98 -4.66 -16.54 -14.67
CA LEU A 98 -3.59 -17.52 -14.54
C LEU A 98 -3.50 -18.17 -13.15
N ASN A 99 -4.16 -17.60 -12.15
CA ASN A 99 -4.17 -18.14 -10.80
C ASN A 99 -5.08 -19.37 -10.73
N LYS A 100 -4.53 -20.47 -10.23
CA LYS A 100 -5.28 -21.74 -10.02
C LYS A 100 -5.40 -22.07 -8.53
N ASP A 101 -4.85 -21.24 -7.67
CA ASP A 101 -4.86 -21.41 -6.21
C ASP A 101 -6.07 -20.72 -5.59
N GLU A 102 -6.52 -21.23 -4.46
CA GLU A 102 -7.56 -20.60 -3.63
C GLU A 102 -7.11 -19.22 -3.12
N LEU A 103 -5.84 -19.12 -2.68
CA LEU A 103 -5.26 -17.86 -2.27
C LEU A 103 -5.01 -16.95 -3.47
N LEU A 104 -5.36 -15.67 -3.32
CA LEU A 104 -5.06 -14.67 -4.35
C LEU A 104 -3.55 -14.56 -4.61
N PHE A 105 -2.73 -14.67 -3.57
CA PHE A 105 -1.28 -14.61 -3.68
C PHE A 105 -0.62 -15.80 -3.00
N PRO A 106 -0.47 -16.95 -3.68
CA PRO A 106 0.06 -18.18 -3.11
C PRO A 106 1.58 -18.15 -2.93
N ILE A 107 2.06 -17.21 -2.10
CA ILE A 107 3.46 -17.04 -1.74
C ILE A 107 3.63 -16.74 -0.25
N THR A 108 4.80 -17.05 0.28
CA THR A 108 5.12 -16.74 1.68
C THR A 108 5.48 -15.25 1.88
N PRO A 109 5.33 -14.70 3.09
CA PRO A 109 5.76 -13.33 3.40
C PRO A 109 7.23 -13.07 3.06
N ARG A 110 8.09 -14.08 3.25
CA ARG A 110 9.52 -14.01 2.89
C ARG A 110 9.73 -13.91 1.37
N CYS A 111 8.94 -14.65 0.59
CA CYS A 111 8.97 -14.56 -0.87
C CYS A 111 8.48 -13.20 -1.34
N ALA A 112 7.38 -12.68 -0.79
CA ALA A 112 6.86 -11.35 -1.08
C ALA A 112 7.90 -10.26 -0.77
N GLN A 113 8.59 -10.35 0.38
CA GLN A 113 9.66 -9.41 0.72
C GLN A 113 10.80 -9.43 -0.29
N LYS A 114 11.29 -10.62 -0.66
CA LYS A 114 12.35 -10.76 -1.68
C LYS A 114 11.90 -10.23 -3.03
N MET A 115 10.64 -10.48 -3.40
CA MET A 115 10.04 -10.01 -4.64
C MET A 115 10.05 -8.48 -4.70
N VAL A 116 9.51 -7.78 -3.71
CA VAL A 116 9.45 -6.30 -3.74
C VAL A 116 10.84 -5.68 -3.79
N ILE A 117 11.84 -6.24 -3.07
CA ILE A 117 13.22 -5.79 -3.13
C ILE A 117 13.79 -5.94 -4.55
N LYS A 118 13.59 -7.13 -5.16
CA LYS A 118 14.05 -7.41 -6.52
C LYS A 118 13.43 -6.45 -7.54
N ARG A 119 12.10 -6.21 -7.48
CA ARG A 119 11.39 -5.32 -8.40
C ARG A 119 11.82 -3.87 -8.23
N ALA A 120 11.98 -3.40 -6.99
CA ALA A 120 12.46 -2.05 -6.71
C ALA A 120 13.89 -1.84 -7.24
N LYS A 121 14.79 -2.80 -7.01
CA LYS A 121 16.17 -2.74 -7.54
C LYS A 121 16.19 -2.71 -9.07
N ALA A 122 15.38 -3.54 -9.73
CA ALA A 122 15.26 -3.58 -11.18
C ALA A 122 14.74 -2.25 -11.76
N ALA A 123 13.90 -1.53 -11.02
CA ALA A 123 13.42 -0.19 -11.37
C ALA A 123 14.41 0.94 -11.02
N GLY A 124 15.63 0.61 -10.54
CA GLY A 124 16.63 1.60 -10.16
C GLY A 124 16.32 2.37 -8.86
N ILE A 125 15.47 1.80 -7.98
CA ILE A 125 15.20 2.40 -6.66
C ILE A 125 16.31 2.01 -5.70
N THR A 126 17.02 3.01 -5.18
CA THR A 126 18.13 2.83 -4.23
C THR A 126 17.69 2.78 -2.77
N LYS A 127 16.48 3.26 -2.48
CA LYS A 127 15.89 3.21 -1.14
C LYS A 127 15.67 1.78 -0.67
N ARG A 128 15.71 1.56 0.65
CA ARG A 128 15.33 0.27 1.22
C ARG A 128 13.82 0.06 1.06
N VAL A 129 13.43 -0.97 0.31
CA VAL A 129 12.04 -1.31 0.04
C VAL A 129 11.64 -2.59 0.76
N SER A 130 10.43 -2.61 1.30
CA SER A 130 9.77 -3.77 1.88
C SER A 130 8.24 -3.61 1.72
N PRO A 131 7.42 -4.65 1.95
CA PRO A 131 5.96 -4.49 1.93
C PRO A 131 5.44 -3.38 2.84
N HIS A 132 6.05 -3.16 4.01
CA HIS A 132 5.69 -2.06 4.91
C HIS A 132 5.99 -0.68 4.35
N VAL A 133 6.98 -0.56 3.46
CA VAL A 133 7.31 0.72 2.82
C VAL A 133 6.17 1.20 1.94
N PHE A 134 5.47 0.33 1.21
CA PHE A 134 4.28 0.72 0.42
C PHE A 134 3.18 1.31 1.31
N ARG A 135 2.93 0.72 2.46
CA ARG A 135 1.98 1.24 3.44
C ARG A 135 2.41 2.60 4.00
N HIS A 136 3.69 2.78 4.32
CA HIS A 136 4.24 4.08 4.72
C HIS A 136 4.15 5.11 3.60
N SER A 137 4.36 4.68 2.35
CA SER A 137 4.24 5.54 1.17
C SER A 137 2.81 6.04 0.98
N LEU A 138 1.82 5.15 1.09
CA LEU A 138 0.40 5.54 1.03
C LEU A 138 0.04 6.51 2.15
N ALA A 139 0.44 6.22 3.40
CA ALA A 139 0.21 7.13 4.53
C ALA A 139 0.79 8.51 4.27
N THR A 140 2.03 8.56 3.78
CA THR A 140 2.74 9.80 3.45
C THR A 140 2.05 10.57 2.32
N ASP A 141 1.62 9.88 1.25
CA ASP A 141 0.91 10.50 0.12
C ASP A 141 -0.44 11.09 0.56
N LEU A 142 -1.22 10.36 1.37
CA LEU A 142 -2.48 10.85 1.93
C LEU A 142 -2.27 12.12 2.78
N LEU A 143 -1.30 12.10 3.68
CA LEU A 143 -0.97 13.25 4.52
C LEU A 143 -0.49 14.44 3.70
N LYS A 144 0.36 14.22 2.68
CA LYS A 144 0.79 15.28 1.74
C LYS A 144 -0.38 15.91 0.99
N ARG A 145 -1.44 15.16 0.75
CA ARG A 145 -2.69 15.67 0.14
C ARG A 145 -3.63 16.36 1.12
N GLY A 146 -3.24 16.48 2.38
CA GLY A 146 -4.03 17.17 3.40
C GLY A 146 -5.07 16.31 4.11
N VAL A 147 -5.04 14.99 3.94
CA VAL A 147 -5.91 14.10 4.71
C VAL A 147 -5.50 14.14 6.19
N ASP A 148 -6.48 14.28 7.07
CA ASP A 148 -6.24 14.34 8.51
C ASP A 148 -5.57 13.07 9.03
N ILE A 149 -4.63 13.22 9.96
CA ILE A 149 -3.83 12.13 10.53
C ILE A 149 -4.69 11.08 11.25
N ALA A 150 -5.82 11.49 11.84
CA ALA A 150 -6.74 10.56 12.49
C ALA A 150 -7.45 9.67 11.46
N PHE A 151 -7.84 10.23 10.31
CA PHE A 151 -8.39 9.45 9.19
C PHE A 151 -7.36 8.48 8.62
N VAL A 152 -6.12 8.92 8.40
CA VAL A 152 -5.03 8.05 7.93
C VAL A 152 -4.79 6.92 8.94
N SER A 153 -4.81 7.21 10.24
CA SER A 153 -4.66 6.21 11.30
C SER A 153 -5.78 5.16 11.25
N LYS A 154 -7.03 5.61 11.12
CA LYS A 154 -8.21 4.74 11.01
C LYS A 154 -8.15 3.89 9.74
N PHE A 155 -7.86 4.50 8.60
CA PHE A 155 -7.72 3.83 7.31
C PHE A 155 -6.68 2.70 7.37
N LEU A 156 -5.53 2.97 7.95
CA LEU A 156 -4.48 1.96 8.11
C LEU A 156 -4.79 0.94 9.22
N GLY A 157 -5.76 1.17 10.09
CA GLY A 157 -6.06 0.31 11.24
C GLY A 157 -4.93 0.32 12.27
N HIS A 158 -4.44 1.50 12.63
CA HIS A 158 -3.54 1.68 13.75
C HIS A 158 -4.34 1.70 15.06
N ARG A 159 -3.98 0.82 16.02
CA ARG A 159 -4.62 0.77 17.35
C ARG A 159 -4.36 2.03 18.18
N SER A 160 -3.29 2.74 17.90
CA SER A 160 -2.90 3.96 18.61
C SER A 160 -2.44 5.00 17.60
N LEU A 161 -2.86 6.24 17.81
CA LEU A 161 -2.37 7.40 17.07
C LEU A 161 -0.84 7.54 17.13
N ASN A 162 -0.21 7.04 18.21
CA ASN A 162 1.24 7.03 18.33
C ASN A 162 1.94 6.33 17.15
N ASN A 163 1.30 5.31 16.57
CA ASN A 163 1.81 4.65 15.37
C ASN A 163 1.75 5.54 14.12
N THR A 164 0.94 6.60 14.16
CA THR A 164 0.78 7.58 13.07
C THR A 164 1.54 8.87 13.38
N MET A 165 1.89 9.14 14.64
CA MET A 165 2.70 10.30 15.04
C MET A 165 4.09 10.34 14.42
N ILE A 166 4.59 9.19 13.92
CA ILE A 166 5.83 9.13 13.15
C ILE A 166 5.80 10.03 11.90
N TYR A 167 4.59 10.38 11.41
CA TYR A 167 4.37 11.25 10.25
C TYR A 167 4.09 12.72 10.62
N SER A 168 4.13 13.10 11.90
CA SER A 168 3.82 14.47 12.36
C SER A 168 4.66 15.55 11.66
N HIS A 169 5.90 15.22 11.29
CA HIS A 169 6.78 16.12 10.56
C HIS A 169 6.28 16.46 9.14
N ILE A 170 5.38 15.66 8.56
CA ILE A 170 4.76 15.90 7.25
C ILE A 170 3.60 16.90 7.40
N VAL A 171 2.87 16.86 8.51
CA VAL A 171 1.71 17.72 8.78
C VAL A 171 2.14 19.15 9.13
N SER A 172 3.27 19.33 9.81
CA SER A 172 3.74 20.65 10.27
C SER A 172 3.89 21.70 9.16
N PRO A 173 4.48 21.42 7.99
CA PRO A 173 4.55 22.37 6.89
C PRO A 173 3.17 22.77 6.34
N GLN A 174 2.22 21.83 6.30
CA GLN A 174 0.86 22.06 5.84
C GLN A 174 0.10 23.00 6.78
N LEU A 175 0.24 22.81 8.09
CA LEU A 175 -0.34 23.71 9.09
C LEU A 175 0.18 25.14 8.91
N LYS A 176 1.46 25.30 8.62
CA LYS A 176 2.05 26.62 8.34
C LYS A 176 1.44 27.28 7.11
N GLU A 177 1.20 26.51 6.04
CA GLU A 177 0.57 27.05 4.82
C GLU A 177 -0.91 27.39 5.04
N ILE A 178 -1.65 26.57 5.78
CA ILE A 178 -3.04 26.85 6.17
C ILE A 178 -3.09 28.12 7.02
N HIS A 179 -2.22 28.24 8.03
CA HIS A 179 -2.14 29.42 8.86
C HIS A 179 -1.87 30.70 8.04
N LYS A 180 -0.94 30.66 7.09
CA LYS A 180 -0.69 31.81 6.19
C LYS A 180 -1.91 32.21 5.36
N LYS A 181 -2.77 31.25 4.98
CA LYS A 181 -3.98 31.52 4.20
C LYS A 181 -5.10 32.13 5.05
N LEU A 182 -5.15 31.81 6.36
CA LEU A 182 -6.16 32.34 7.28
C LEU A 182 -5.92 33.81 7.68
N TYR A 183 -4.65 34.26 7.55
CA TYR A 183 -4.24 35.60 8.00
C TYR A 183 -3.68 36.47 6.85
N LYS A 184 -4.05 36.15 5.61
CA LYS A 184 -3.93 37.03 4.45
C LYS A 184 -5.23 37.77 4.21
#